data_2d8b37b944324b7b67268fd85b6cfe60
#
_entry.id   2d8b37b944324b7b67268fd85b6cfe60
#
_cell.length_a   1.000
_cell.length_b   1.000
_cell.length_c   1.000
_cell.angle_alpha   90.00
_cell.angle_beta   90.00
_cell.angle_gamma   90.00
#
_symmetry.space_group_name_H-M   'P 1'
#
loop_
_entity.id
_entity.type
_entity.pdbx_description
1 polymer ?
#
loop_
_entity_poly.entity_id
_entity_poly.type
_entity_poly.pdbx_seq_one_letter_code
_entity_poly.pdbx_strand_id
1 'polypeptide(L)'
;MGKKVFSGWMVVLVMMMLVFIGTLLAEEVGDLKSESDLVRYIKLHAPEEDAYVAVQRLAAIYIVNQSWDSAAMVFAKYRPFFPEMKIRFDKILALLNAPSRKLEIRNLGESVNTEFREYLPIPSADGKSLYFTGNLRPDGYGNEDIFVSEWKSGCWAKAATIGSSINTKSNEGILSISADGNTITLFGHYAGSLGGGDIFYAERTAGGWSEIKHFPQPINSEYWDCDGAYTADGQAFIFSSDRPGGIGEFHGRDSEFHGSQKGNVDLYVCRRTPDGWSEPINLGSVINTPYCEQSPFLHPDGKTLYFSSDGHYGLGRLDIFKTVRLSDTSWTQWSEPVNLGREINTAYDNSGFKINTAGDIAYFAAANRPDGLGREDIYSMVLPKEAKPEMAVISVGGRVTDETGTPMEVEIQWVDLEISQPIGSLKSHPQTGEYFIALPVGKNYGYFASKPGYYSESKNLDLQTVTRSEERQMDITLTSVKEISQGTAIQVNNLFFDFDRSELKSESYAELDRLADFLKENEGWKIMISGHTDNKGRKDYNRRLSLRRAESVVAYLSAKQIDQARLKAEGFGDEQPIDTNDTEQGRARNRRVEFQCIPAE
;
A
#
# COMPACT_ATOMS: atom_id res chain seq x y z
N MET A 1 69.49 -6.47 -53.43
CA MET A 1 68.44 -5.55 -52.98
C MET A 1 67.08 -6.20 -53.26
N GLY A 2 66.50 -6.88 -52.34
CA GLY A 2 65.24 -7.57 -52.53
C GLY A 2 64.83 -8.39 -51.33
N LYS A 3 64.56 -7.75 -50.21
CA LYS A 3 63.95 -8.37 -49.01
C LYS A 3 63.50 -7.30 -48.02
N LYS A 4 62.45 -6.56 -48.30
CA LYS A 4 61.82 -5.72 -47.31
C LYS A 4 60.40 -5.24 -47.68
N VAL A 5 59.74 -5.76 -48.68
CA VAL A 5 58.39 -5.30 -49.07
C VAL A 5 57.27 -6.29 -48.68
N PHE A 6 57.61 -7.55 -48.30
CA PHE A 6 56.59 -8.56 -48.00
C PHE A 6 56.07 -8.60 -46.56
N SER A 7 56.75 -7.91 -45.62
CA SER A 7 56.30 -7.90 -44.19
C SER A 7 55.26 -6.84 -43.86
N GLY A 8 55.18 -5.78 -44.65
CA GLY A 8 54.22 -4.65 -44.41
C GLY A 8 52.76 -4.99 -44.79
N TRP A 9 52.59 -5.76 -45.84
CA TRP A 9 51.23 -6.14 -46.30
C TRP A 9 50.58 -7.21 -45.41
N MET A 10 51.34 -8.10 -44.83
CA MET A 10 50.85 -9.12 -43.91
C MET A 10 50.44 -8.53 -42.56
N VAL A 11 51.15 -7.50 -42.07
CA VAL A 11 50.77 -6.76 -40.85
C VAL A 11 49.53 -5.90 -41.09
N VAL A 12 49.40 -5.27 -42.26
CA VAL A 12 48.21 -4.51 -42.63
C VAL A 12 46.99 -5.43 -42.84
N LEU A 13 47.16 -6.61 -43.42
CA LEU A 13 46.09 -7.61 -43.58
C LEU A 13 45.65 -8.21 -42.22
N VAL A 14 46.62 -8.46 -41.31
CA VAL A 14 46.32 -8.94 -39.95
C VAL A 14 45.72 -7.82 -39.11
N MET A 15 46.16 -6.55 -39.24
CA MET A 15 45.48 -5.40 -38.63
C MET A 15 44.09 -5.14 -39.23
N MET A 16 43.91 -5.25 -40.57
CA MET A 16 42.58 -5.19 -41.18
C MET A 16 41.69 -6.38 -40.77
N MET A 17 42.22 -7.61 -40.64
CA MET A 17 41.46 -8.72 -40.08
C MET A 17 41.16 -8.53 -38.59
N LEU A 18 42.07 -7.99 -37.79
CA LEU A 18 41.83 -7.66 -36.40
C LEU A 18 40.88 -6.45 -36.22
N VAL A 19 40.91 -5.50 -37.14
CA VAL A 19 39.91 -4.40 -37.19
C VAL A 19 38.57 -4.92 -37.71
N PHE A 20 38.54 -5.86 -38.68
CA PHE A 20 37.31 -6.53 -39.13
C PHE A 20 36.74 -7.52 -38.10
N ILE A 21 37.60 -8.16 -37.28
CA ILE A 21 37.20 -8.97 -36.12
C ILE A 21 36.81 -8.04 -34.95
N GLY A 22 37.45 -6.87 -34.83
CA GLY A 22 37.10 -5.85 -33.82
C GLY A 22 35.85 -5.00 -34.13
N THR A 23 35.40 -4.95 -35.39
CA THR A 23 34.11 -4.35 -35.80
C THR A 23 33.00 -5.38 -35.97
N LEU A 24 33.24 -6.66 -35.67
CA LEU A 24 32.23 -7.66 -35.32
C LEU A 24 31.94 -7.65 -33.82
N LEU A 25 32.40 -6.61 -33.11
CA LEU A 25 32.18 -6.41 -31.69
C LEU A 25 30.79 -5.84 -31.45
N ALA A 26 30.01 -6.68 -30.83
CA ALA A 26 28.85 -6.36 -30.02
C ALA A 26 27.78 -5.53 -30.79
N GLU A 27 27.08 -6.14 -31.73
CA GLU A 27 25.69 -5.83 -31.93
C GLU A 27 25.03 -6.09 -30.57
N GLU A 28 24.71 -5.05 -29.82
CA GLU A 28 23.94 -5.22 -28.60
C GLU A 28 22.60 -5.86 -28.97
N VAL A 29 22.12 -6.79 -28.14
CA VAL A 29 20.85 -7.50 -28.39
C VAL A 29 19.70 -6.51 -28.58
N GLY A 30 19.80 -5.32 -27.99
CA GLY A 30 18.89 -4.19 -28.12
C GLY A 30 18.73 -3.67 -29.57
N ASP A 31 19.79 -3.68 -30.36
CA ASP A 31 19.82 -3.17 -31.74
C ASP A 31 19.26 -4.14 -32.78
N LEU A 32 19.12 -5.42 -32.44
CA LEU A 32 18.66 -6.46 -33.36
C LEU A 32 17.17 -6.27 -33.69
N LYS A 33 16.83 -6.02 -34.94
CA LYS A 33 15.45 -5.74 -35.37
C LYS A 33 14.80 -6.85 -36.18
N SER A 34 15.60 -7.72 -36.81
CA SER A 34 15.06 -8.79 -37.65
C SER A 34 15.06 -10.15 -36.94
N GLU A 35 14.08 -10.99 -37.28
CA GLU A 35 14.02 -12.38 -36.82
C GLU A 35 15.32 -13.16 -37.13
N SER A 36 15.88 -12.94 -38.33
CA SER A 36 17.12 -13.61 -38.78
C SER A 36 18.32 -13.21 -37.92
N ASP A 37 18.42 -11.96 -37.49
CA ASP A 37 19.49 -11.47 -36.64
C ASP A 37 19.38 -12.04 -35.23
N LEU A 38 18.17 -12.04 -34.66
CA LEU A 38 17.89 -12.67 -33.36
C LEU A 38 18.25 -14.18 -33.37
N VAL A 39 17.84 -14.91 -34.41
CA VAL A 39 18.15 -16.32 -34.58
C VAL A 39 19.66 -16.55 -34.71
N ARG A 40 20.38 -15.71 -35.44
CA ARG A 40 21.84 -15.77 -35.57
C ARG A 40 22.52 -15.50 -34.24
N TYR A 41 22.07 -14.46 -33.53
CA TYR A 41 22.60 -14.07 -32.23
C TYR A 41 22.46 -15.19 -31.20
N ILE A 42 21.28 -15.78 -31.07
CA ILE A 42 21.02 -16.91 -30.14
C ILE A 42 21.99 -18.07 -30.41
N LYS A 43 22.24 -18.42 -31.70
CA LYS A 43 23.14 -19.52 -32.05
C LYS A 43 24.60 -19.27 -31.71
N LEU A 44 25.02 -18.00 -31.71
CA LEU A 44 26.41 -17.59 -31.45
C LEU A 44 26.70 -17.41 -29.96
N HIS A 45 25.71 -16.96 -29.19
CA HIS A 45 25.89 -16.50 -27.82
C HIS A 45 25.24 -17.39 -26.75
N ALA A 46 24.36 -18.32 -27.11
CA ALA A 46 23.82 -19.25 -26.11
C ALA A 46 24.93 -20.08 -25.47
N PRO A 47 24.94 -20.24 -24.12
CA PRO A 47 23.86 -20.02 -23.16
C PRO A 47 23.89 -18.66 -22.43
N GLU A 48 24.55 -17.64 -22.95
CA GLU A 48 24.68 -16.33 -22.33
C GLU A 48 23.31 -15.67 -22.13
N GLU A 49 23.19 -14.77 -21.13
CA GLU A 49 21.95 -14.08 -20.76
C GLU A 49 21.41 -13.26 -21.94
N ASP A 50 22.25 -12.53 -22.67
CA ASP A 50 21.85 -11.75 -23.85
C ASP A 50 21.21 -12.61 -24.94
N ALA A 51 21.69 -13.85 -25.11
CA ALA A 51 21.06 -14.79 -26.02
C ALA A 51 19.66 -15.22 -25.53
N TYR A 52 19.44 -15.30 -24.21
CA TYR A 52 18.12 -15.52 -23.65
C TYR A 52 17.19 -14.32 -23.93
N VAL A 53 17.68 -13.09 -23.77
CA VAL A 53 16.93 -11.87 -24.16
C VAL A 53 16.54 -11.91 -25.64
N ALA A 54 17.44 -12.36 -26.52
CA ALA A 54 17.12 -12.56 -27.94
C ALA A 54 16.01 -13.60 -28.16
N VAL A 55 15.93 -14.66 -27.34
CA VAL A 55 14.79 -15.62 -27.39
C VAL A 55 13.50 -14.95 -26.98
N GLN A 56 13.50 -14.15 -25.91
CA GLN A 56 12.31 -13.39 -25.48
C GLN A 56 11.84 -12.42 -26.57
N ARG A 57 12.75 -11.67 -27.19
CA ARG A 57 12.44 -10.73 -28.29
C ARG A 57 11.90 -11.44 -29.52
N LEU A 58 12.43 -12.63 -29.82
CA LEU A 58 11.92 -13.47 -30.90
C LEU A 58 10.49 -13.96 -30.61
N ALA A 59 10.21 -14.35 -29.36
CA ALA A 59 8.89 -14.77 -28.93
C ALA A 59 7.89 -13.60 -28.84
N ALA A 60 8.37 -12.38 -28.52
CA ALA A 60 7.54 -11.19 -28.40
C ALA A 60 6.69 -10.89 -29.65
N ILE A 61 7.22 -11.20 -30.85
CA ILE A 61 6.51 -11.07 -32.12
C ILE A 61 5.18 -11.86 -32.11
N TYR A 62 5.20 -13.05 -31.51
CA TYR A 62 4.04 -13.93 -31.39
C TYR A 62 3.16 -13.56 -30.19
N ILE A 63 3.77 -13.15 -29.07
CA ILE A 63 3.05 -12.72 -27.85
C ILE A 63 2.17 -11.50 -28.13
N VAL A 64 2.70 -10.49 -28.82
CA VAL A 64 1.94 -9.28 -29.22
C VAL A 64 0.69 -9.65 -30.03
N ASN A 65 0.80 -10.66 -30.90
CA ASN A 65 -0.30 -11.14 -31.72
C ASN A 65 -1.15 -12.23 -31.01
N GLN A 66 -0.92 -12.50 -29.73
CA GLN A 66 -1.58 -13.53 -28.94
C GLN A 66 -1.51 -14.94 -29.56
N SER A 67 -0.46 -15.18 -30.37
CA SER A 67 -0.17 -16.46 -31.00
C SER A 67 0.62 -17.35 -30.02
N TRP A 68 -0.04 -17.76 -28.94
CA TRP A 68 0.57 -18.39 -27.77
C TRP A 68 1.33 -19.70 -28.10
N ASP A 69 0.78 -20.52 -28.98
CA ASP A 69 1.42 -21.77 -29.43
C ASP A 69 2.72 -21.48 -30.17
N SER A 70 2.75 -20.43 -31.01
CA SER A 70 3.96 -20.03 -31.73
C SER A 70 5.03 -19.48 -30.78
N ALA A 71 4.63 -18.67 -29.79
CA ALA A 71 5.53 -18.21 -28.73
C ALA A 71 6.11 -19.39 -27.93
N ALA A 72 5.25 -20.36 -27.53
CA ALA A 72 5.69 -21.55 -26.82
C ALA A 72 6.66 -22.40 -27.66
N MET A 73 6.45 -22.52 -28.98
CA MET A 73 7.39 -23.21 -29.88
C MET A 73 8.75 -22.54 -29.91
N VAL A 74 8.84 -21.21 -29.85
CA VAL A 74 10.12 -20.50 -29.77
C VAL A 74 10.86 -20.89 -28.50
N PHE A 75 10.22 -20.77 -27.33
CA PHE A 75 10.87 -21.14 -26.06
C PHE A 75 11.25 -22.63 -26.02
N ALA A 76 10.35 -23.52 -26.45
CA ALA A 76 10.63 -24.96 -26.49
C ALA A 76 11.85 -25.31 -27.38
N LYS A 77 11.98 -24.64 -28.54
CA LYS A 77 13.08 -24.81 -29.48
C LYS A 77 14.43 -24.45 -28.88
N TYR A 78 14.49 -23.32 -28.15
CA TYR A 78 15.77 -22.82 -27.64
C TYR A 78 16.09 -23.31 -26.22
N ARG A 79 15.15 -23.82 -25.44
CA ARG A 79 15.35 -24.36 -24.09
C ARG A 79 16.57 -25.28 -23.93
N PRO A 80 16.89 -26.21 -24.89
CA PRO A 80 18.06 -27.07 -24.75
C PRO A 80 19.42 -26.33 -24.80
N PHE A 81 19.45 -25.10 -25.31
CA PHE A 81 20.64 -24.27 -25.40
C PHE A 81 20.98 -23.56 -24.09
N PHE A 82 20.05 -23.54 -23.09
CA PHE A 82 20.17 -22.86 -21.82
C PHE A 82 19.99 -23.82 -20.63
N PRO A 83 20.94 -24.72 -20.37
CA PRO A 83 20.78 -25.76 -19.34
C PRO A 83 20.59 -25.17 -17.92
N GLU A 84 21.27 -24.08 -17.59
CA GLU A 84 21.17 -23.39 -16.27
C GLU A 84 19.83 -22.68 -16.10
N MET A 85 19.18 -22.24 -17.18
CA MET A 85 17.89 -21.54 -17.16
C MET A 85 16.70 -22.49 -17.39
N LYS A 86 16.88 -23.78 -17.32
CA LYS A 86 15.86 -24.78 -17.61
C LYS A 86 14.55 -24.52 -16.85
N ILE A 87 14.63 -24.22 -15.55
CA ILE A 87 13.47 -23.94 -14.70
C ILE A 87 12.73 -22.69 -15.19
N ARG A 88 13.44 -21.64 -15.59
CA ARG A 88 12.88 -20.40 -16.14
C ARG A 88 12.09 -20.68 -17.42
N PHE A 89 12.68 -21.42 -18.37
CA PHE A 89 11.98 -21.85 -19.58
C PHE A 89 10.74 -22.70 -19.29
N ASP A 90 10.81 -23.64 -18.34
CA ASP A 90 9.69 -24.49 -17.98
C ASP A 90 8.53 -23.68 -17.38
N LYS A 91 8.82 -22.69 -16.54
CA LYS A 91 7.81 -21.76 -15.99
C LYS A 91 7.15 -20.92 -17.10
N ILE A 92 7.94 -20.40 -18.06
CA ILE A 92 7.41 -19.62 -19.20
C ILE A 92 6.54 -20.52 -20.12
N LEU A 93 6.99 -21.72 -20.41
CA LEU A 93 6.21 -22.68 -21.20
C LEU A 93 4.90 -23.06 -20.51
N ALA A 94 4.92 -23.25 -19.19
CA ALA A 94 3.71 -23.47 -18.41
C ALA A 94 2.74 -22.28 -18.50
N LEU A 95 3.27 -21.04 -18.44
CA LEU A 95 2.50 -19.81 -18.57
C LEU A 95 1.85 -19.69 -19.96
N LEU A 96 2.62 -19.93 -21.04
CA LEU A 96 2.13 -19.85 -22.42
C LEU A 96 1.12 -20.95 -22.77
N ASN A 97 1.25 -22.15 -22.19
CA ASN A 97 0.36 -23.29 -22.41
C ASN A 97 -0.83 -23.32 -21.42
N ALA A 98 -0.91 -22.38 -20.47
CA ALA A 98 -2.01 -22.33 -19.53
C ALA A 98 -3.36 -22.15 -20.27
N PRO A 99 -4.46 -22.71 -19.77
CA PRO A 99 -5.80 -22.45 -20.33
C PRO A 99 -6.08 -20.94 -20.36
N SER A 100 -6.66 -20.47 -21.48
CA SER A 100 -7.04 -19.05 -21.59
C SER A 100 -8.13 -18.70 -20.57
N ARG A 101 -7.90 -17.61 -19.83
CA ARG A 101 -8.86 -17.05 -18.88
C ARG A 101 -9.65 -15.93 -19.57
N LYS A 102 -10.96 -15.91 -19.38
CA LYS A 102 -11.80 -14.80 -19.79
C LYS A 102 -11.74 -13.72 -18.71
N LEU A 103 -10.91 -12.72 -18.89
CA LEU A 103 -10.84 -11.56 -17.98
C LEU A 103 -11.77 -10.46 -18.49
N GLU A 104 -12.56 -9.88 -17.59
CA GLU A 104 -13.35 -8.68 -17.88
C GLU A 104 -12.44 -7.44 -17.72
N ILE A 105 -11.79 -7.05 -18.80
CA ILE A 105 -10.97 -5.84 -18.87
C ILE A 105 -11.81 -4.74 -19.51
N ARG A 106 -11.86 -3.57 -18.89
CA ARG A 106 -12.68 -2.43 -19.34
C ARG A 106 -11.84 -1.16 -19.40
N ASN A 107 -11.85 -0.49 -20.53
CA ASN A 107 -11.35 0.87 -20.65
C ASN A 107 -12.19 1.80 -19.76
N LEU A 108 -11.56 2.72 -19.02
CA LEU A 108 -12.29 3.64 -18.13
C LEU A 108 -13.04 4.75 -18.88
N GLY A 109 -12.84 4.86 -20.20
CA GLY A 109 -13.59 5.75 -21.09
C GLY A 109 -13.13 7.20 -21.04
N GLU A 110 -13.79 8.06 -21.79
CA GLU A 110 -13.44 9.46 -22.03
C GLU A 110 -13.47 10.37 -20.79
N SER A 111 -14.05 9.89 -19.68
CA SER A 111 -13.99 10.62 -18.41
C SER A 111 -12.60 10.59 -17.77
N VAL A 112 -11.82 9.55 -18.04
CA VAL A 112 -10.47 9.33 -17.51
C VAL A 112 -9.44 9.44 -18.62
N ASN A 113 -9.62 8.67 -19.70
CA ASN A 113 -8.70 8.53 -20.82
C ASN A 113 -8.95 9.58 -21.91
N THR A 114 -7.88 9.94 -22.64
CA THR A 114 -7.91 10.89 -23.74
C THR A 114 -7.15 10.32 -24.96
N GLU A 115 -6.94 11.12 -25.99
CA GLU A 115 -6.06 10.76 -27.14
C GLU A 115 -4.55 10.73 -26.79
N PHE A 116 -4.19 11.13 -25.58
CA PHE A 116 -2.80 11.23 -25.09
C PHE A 116 -2.39 9.96 -24.32
N ARG A 117 -1.68 10.12 -23.22
CA ARG A 117 -1.25 9.00 -22.35
C ARG A 117 -1.75 9.24 -20.94
N GLU A 118 -2.42 8.24 -20.39
CA GLU A 118 -2.81 8.17 -18.99
C GLU A 118 -2.23 6.89 -18.37
N TYR A 119 -1.48 7.04 -17.27
CA TYR A 119 -0.78 5.92 -16.63
C TYR A 119 -0.62 6.12 -15.13
N LEU A 120 -0.04 5.13 -14.42
CA LEU A 120 0.07 5.08 -12.97
C LEU A 120 -1.27 5.32 -12.26
N PRO A 121 -2.30 4.51 -12.52
CA PRO A 121 -3.57 4.64 -11.80
C PRO A 121 -3.42 4.28 -10.34
N ILE A 122 -3.82 5.18 -9.44
CA ILE A 122 -3.78 5.03 -8.00
C ILE A 122 -5.18 5.21 -7.43
N PRO A 123 -5.93 4.13 -7.17
CA PRO A 123 -7.21 4.23 -6.48
C PRO A 123 -7.00 4.66 -5.04
N SER A 124 -7.83 5.59 -4.55
CA SER A 124 -7.89 5.86 -3.11
C SER A 124 -8.38 4.62 -2.35
N ALA A 125 -7.96 4.49 -1.10
CA ALA A 125 -8.29 3.32 -0.29
C ALA A 125 -9.80 3.15 -0.09
N ASP A 126 -10.55 4.24 -0.04
CA ASP A 126 -12.02 4.25 0.07
C ASP A 126 -12.74 4.03 -1.29
N GLY A 127 -11.98 3.89 -2.39
CA GLY A 127 -12.50 3.66 -3.73
C GLY A 127 -13.26 4.83 -4.36
N LYS A 128 -13.27 6.01 -3.73
CA LYS A 128 -14.02 7.17 -4.20
C LYS A 128 -13.27 8.05 -5.19
N SER A 129 -11.93 7.92 -5.24
CA SER A 129 -11.07 8.70 -6.13
C SER A 129 -10.09 7.82 -6.86
N LEU A 130 -9.80 8.15 -8.11
CA LEU A 130 -8.75 7.57 -8.91
C LEU A 130 -7.79 8.68 -9.32
N TYR A 131 -6.58 8.64 -8.80
CA TYR A 131 -5.49 9.52 -9.20
C TYR A 131 -4.69 8.85 -10.31
N PHE A 132 -4.09 9.65 -11.20
CA PHE A 132 -3.25 9.12 -12.27
C PHE A 132 -2.38 10.22 -12.87
N THR A 133 -1.34 9.82 -13.60
CA THR A 133 -0.51 10.73 -14.39
C THR A 133 -1.04 10.83 -15.81
N GLY A 134 -1.23 12.06 -16.30
CA GLY A 134 -1.56 12.35 -17.70
C GLY A 134 -0.40 13.06 -18.37
N ASN A 135 0.02 12.59 -19.54
CA ASN A 135 1.13 13.16 -20.29
C ASN A 135 0.64 13.94 -21.52
N LEU A 136 1.07 15.20 -21.62
CA LEU A 136 0.76 16.13 -22.71
C LEU A 136 -0.74 16.45 -22.87
N ARG A 137 -1.52 16.29 -21.82
CA ARG A 137 -2.94 16.63 -21.84
C ARG A 137 -3.15 18.15 -21.95
N PRO A 138 -4.08 18.63 -22.80
CA PRO A 138 -4.29 20.07 -22.99
C PRO A 138 -4.93 20.76 -21.79
N ASP A 139 -5.51 20.01 -20.85
CA ASP A 139 -6.10 20.49 -19.60
C ASP A 139 -5.12 20.44 -18.43
N GLY A 140 -3.82 20.14 -18.67
CA GLY A 140 -2.72 20.16 -17.71
C GLY A 140 -1.99 21.50 -17.63
N TYR A 141 -0.93 21.52 -16.82
CA TYR A 141 -0.02 22.67 -16.60
C TYR A 141 1.34 22.48 -17.31
N GLY A 142 1.83 21.24 -17.36
CA GLY A 142 3.14 20.84 -17.89
C GLY A 142 3.07 19.73 -18.94
N ASN A 143 4.15 18.93 -18.99
CA ASN A 143 4.16 17.75 -19.86
C ASN A 143 3.50 16.56 -19.17
N GLU A 144 3.81 16.35 -17.91
CA GLU A 144 3.22 15.32 -17.05
C GLU A 144 2.56 16.00 -15.87
N ASP A 145 1.29 15.73 -15.66
CA ASP A 145 0.48 16.29 -14.58
C ASP A 145 -0.30 15.20 -13.87
N ILE A 146 -0.58 15.41 -12.60
CA ILE A 146 -1.43 14.52 -11.80
C ILE A 146 -2.88 14.96 -11.93
N PHE A 147 -3.73 13.99 -12.29
CA PHE A 147 -5.18 14.15 -12.42
C PHE A 147 -5.90 13.31 -11.36
N VAL A 148 -7.13 13.69 -11.06
CA VAL A 148 -8.03 12.93 -10.22
C VAL A 148 -9.42 12.84 -10.85
N SER A 149 -10.01 11.66 -10.81
CA SER A 149 -11.40 11.39 -11.13
C SER A 149 -12.13 10.88 -9.90
N GLU A 150 -13.35 11.33 -9.66
CA GLU A 150 -14.17 10.91 -8.53
C GLU A 150 -15.22 9.90 -8.96
N TRP A 151 -15.44 8.87 -8.16
CA TRP A 151 -16.53 7.91 -8.37
C TRP A 151 -17.86 8.51 -7.94
N LYS A 152 -18.73 8.78 -8.92
CA LYS A 152 -20.05 9.39 -8.69
C LYS A 152 -21.12 8.64 -9.48
N SER A 153 -22.22 8.32 -8.82
CA SER A 153 -23.40 7.69 -9.46
C SER A 153 -23.09 6.43 -10.29
N GLY A 154 -22.10 5.62 -9.83
CA GLY A 154 -21.74 4.36 -10.48
C GLY A 154 -20.78 4.47 -11.66
N CYS A 155 -20.12 5.62 -11.86
CA CYS A 155 -19.10 5.83 -12.90
C CYS A 155 -18.04 6.83 -12.46
N TRP A 156 -16.90 6.82 -13.13
CA TRP A 156 -15.86 7.83 -12.97
C TRP A 156 -16.31 9.15 -13.60
N ALA A 157 -16.26 10.22 -12.84
CA ALA A 157 -16.53 11.57 -13.30
C ALA A 157 -15.38 12.06 -14.20
N LYS A 158 -15.61 13.16 -14.96
CA LYS A 158 -14.55 13.76 -15.76
C LYS A 158 -13.38 14.13 -14.87
N ALA A 159 -12.19 13.64 -15.22
CA ALA A 159 -10.96 13.91 -14.50
C ALA A 159 -10.60 15.41 -14.55
N ALA A 160 -10.01 15.89 -13.47
CA ALA A 160 -9.48 17.24 -13.34
C ALA A 160 -8.07 17.18 -12.73
N THR A 161 -7.28 18.23 -12.96
CA THR A 161 -5.97 18.37 -12.31
C THR A 161 -6.13 18.54 -10.81
N ILE A 162 -5.16 18.05 -10.02
CA ILE A 162 -5.19 18.21 -8.56
C ILE A 162 -4.79 19.60 -8.07
N GLY A 163 -4.52 20.52 -9.01
CA GLY A 163 -4.25 21.94 -8.75
C GLY A 163 -2.80 22.35 -8.84
N SER A 164 -2.58 23.67 -8.93
CA SER A 164 -1.27 24.29 -9.16
C SER A 164 -0.32 24.28 -7.95
N SER A 165 -0.76 23.81 -6.79
CA SER A 165 0.15 23.56 -5.65
C SER A 165 1.03 22.33 -5.88
N ILE A 166 0.59 21.41 -6.74
CA ILE A 166 1.29 20.19 -7.11
C ILE A 166 1.75 20.23 -8.55
N ASN A 167 0.82 20.43 -9.49
CA ASN A 167 1.12 20.45 -10.92
C ASN A 167 1.83 21.75 -11.31
N THR A 168 2.95 21.63 -12.00
CA THR A 168 3.78 22.75 -12.44
C THR A 168 3.96 22.75 -13.97
N LYS A 169 4.93 23.46 -14.49
CA LYS A 169 5.33 23.37 -15.89
C LYS A 169 6.32 22.23 -16.18
N SER A 170 6.70 21.51 -15.15
CA SER A 170 7.63 20.37 -15.23
C SER A 170 6.88 19.05 -15.43
N ASN A 171 7.45 17.96 -14.92
CA ASN A 171 6.88 16.62 -14.99
C ASN A 171 6.58 16.16 -13.57
N GLU A 172 5.32 15.91 -13.27
CA GLU A 172 4.86 15.41 -12.00
C GLU A 172 4.13 14.06 -12.19
N GLY A 173 4.69 13.00 -11.63
CA GLY A 173 4.09 11.66 -11.65
C GLY A 173 3.60 11.25 -10.26
N ILE A 174 2.38 10.72 -10.18
CA ILE A 174 1.87 10.17 -8.92
C ILE A 174 2.51 8.81 -8.64
N LEU A 175 2.92 8.57 -7.39
CA LEU A 175 3.43 7.28 -6.93
C LEU A 175 2.43 6.55 -6.03
N SER A 176 1.87 7.24 -5.04
CA SER A 176 0.86 6.67 -4.15
C SER A 176 0.04 7.74 -3.43
N ILE A 177 -1.04 7.30 -2.77
CA ILE A 177 -1.77 8.07 -1.77
C ILE A 177 -1.85 7.23 -0.49
N SER A 178 -1.69 7.87 0.67
CA SER A 178 -1.85 7.19 1.96
C SER A 178 -3.26 6.62 2.12
N ALA A 179 -3.42 5.60 2.96
CA ALA A 179 -4.71 4.95 3.16
C ALA A 179 -5.79 5.90 3.68
N ASP A 180 -5.41 6.90 4.48
CA ASP A 180 -6.30 7.95 4.97
C ASP A 180 -6.59 9.07 3.94
N GLY A 181 -5.96 9.03 2.77
CA GLY A 181 -6.12 10.02 1.69
C GLY A 181 -5.46 11.38 1.98
N ASN A 182 -4.67 11.50 3.05
CA ASN A 182 -4.13 12.79 3.51
C ASN A 182 -2.68 13.07 3.04
N THR A 183 -1.98 12.09 2.51
CA THR A 183 -0.63 12.27 1.98
C THR A 183 -0.52 11.67 0.58
N ILE A 184 -0.10 12.48 -0.39
CA ILE A 184 0.23 12.03 -1.74
C ILE A 184 1.76 11.94 -1.86
N THR A 185 2.27 10.87 -2.46
CA THR A 185 3.67 10.76 -2.86
C THR A 185 3.79 10.90 -4.36
N LEU A 186 4.83 11.55 -4.81
CA LEU A 186 5.03 11.88 -6.21
C LEU A 186 6.51 11.82 -6.59
N PHE A 187 6.74 11.59 -7.86
CA PHE A 187 8.04 11.68 -8.51
C PHE A 187 8.06 12.97 -9.33
N GLY A 188 9.18 13.66 -9.32
CA GLY A 188 9.33 14.88 -10.11
C GLY A 188 10.77 15.43 -10.05
N HIS A 189 11.01 16.48 -10.84
CA HIS A 189 12.30 17.15 -10.87
C HIS A 189 12.18 18.51 -10.18
N TYR A 190 12.30 18.52 -8.85
CA TYR A 190 12.20 19.72 -8.04
C TYR A 190 13.56 20.17 -7.53
N ALA A 191 13.67 21.45 -7.15
CA ALA A 191 14.87 21.98 -6.51
C ALA A 191 15.14 21.22 -5.20
N GLY A 192 16.39 20.76 -5.03
CA GLY A 192 16.81 20.03 -3.85
C GLY A 192 16.79 18.51 -3.99
N SER A 193 16.53 17.97 -5.19
CA SER A 193 16.78 16.54 -5.47
C SER A 193 18.23 16.17 -5.16
N LEU A 194 18.40 14.99 -4.55
CA LEU A 194 19.71 14.45 -4.16
C LEU A 194 20.31 13.62 -5.27
N GLY A 195 19.48 12.84 -5.98
CA GLY A 195 19.88 11.85 -6.96
C GLY A 195 19.30 12.05 -8.35
N GLY A 196 19.36 11.02 -9.16
CA GLY A 196 18.81 10.96 -10.52
C GLY A 196 17.29 10.88 -10.59
N GLY A 197 16.62 10.80 -9.46
CA GLY A 197 15.19 10.82 -9.25
C GLY A 197 14.91 10.65 -7.78
N ASP A 198 13.97 11.42 -7.25
CA ASP A 198 13.65 11.46 -5.83
C ASP A 198 12.14 11.36 -5.61
N ILE A 199 11.77 10.90 -4.43
CA ILE A 199 10.40 10.84 -3.97
C ILE A 199 10.08 12.12 -3.21
N PHE A 200 8.94 12.72 -3.52
CA PHE A 200 8.40 13.88 -2.85
C PHE A 200 7.03 13.56 -2.27
N TYR A 201 6.53 14.42 -1.41
CA TYR A 201 5.18 14.27 -0.85
C TYR A 201 4.51 15.64 -0.64
N ALA A 202 3.20 15.62 -0.58
CA ALA A 202 2.38 16.73 -0.12
C ALA A 202 1.27 16.22 0.79
N GLU A 203 0.86 17.06 1.72
CA GLU A 203 -0.15 16.73 2.73
C GLU A 203 -1.45 17.49 2.47
N ARG A 204 -2.56 16.88 2.81
CA ARG A 204 -3.87 17.50 2.73
C ARG A 204 -3.99 18.61 3.77
N THR A 205 -4.50 19.75 3.34
CA THR A 205 -4.77 20.92 4.19
C THR A 205 -6.22 21.38 4.00
N ALA A 206 -6.66 22.32 4.83
CA ALA A 206 -7.95 22.97 4.65
C ALA A 206 -8.08 23.70 3.29
N GLY A 207 -6.97 24.12 2.67
CA GLY A 207 -6.94 24.80 1.37
C GLY A 207 -6.70 23.89 0.14
N GLY A 208 -6.59 22.58 0.33
CA GLY A 208 -6.21 21.62 -0.71
C GLY A 208 -4.90 20.90 -0.34
N TRP A 209 -3.94 20.80 -1.25
CA TRP A 209 -2.64 20.20 -0.99
C TRP A 209 -1.63 21.26 -0.52
N SER A 210 -0.74 20.87 0.39
CA SER A 210 0.41 21.68 0.82
C SER A 210 1.38 21.89 -0.33
N GLU A 211 2.39 22.76 -0.12
CA GLU A 211 3.58 22.77 -0.96
C GLU A 211 4.27 21.40 -0.92
N ILE A 212 4.96 21.07 -2.01
CA ILE A 212 5.70 19.81 -2.17
C ILE A 212 6.90 19.80 -1.24
N LYS A 213 7.08 18.70 -0.52
CA LYS A 213 8.16 18.45 0.41
C LYS A 213 9.02 17.30 -0.09
N HIS A 214 10.32 17.39 0.10
CA HIS A 214 11.26 16.32 -0.20
C HIS A 214 11.18 15.23 0.89
N PHE A 215 11.13 13.97 0.48
CA PHE A 215 11.23 12.86 1.44
C PHE A 215 12.64 12.85 2.05
N PRO A 216 12.77 12.71 3.38
CA PRO A 216 14.07 12.77 4.02
C PRO A 216 14.91 11.52 3.73
N GLN A 217 16.22 11.65 3.93
CA GLN A 217 17.08 10.49 4.09
C GLN A 217 16.58 9.62 5.29
N PRO A 218 16.75 8.30 5.23
CA PRO A 218 17.49 7.53 4.22
C PRO A 218 16.63 7.04 3.04
N ILE A 219 15.35 7.47 2.92
CA ILE A 219 14.48 7.06 1.80
C ILE A 219 15.04 7.60 0.50
N ASN A 220 15.16 8.92 0.34
CA ASN A 220 15.90 9.49 -0.78
C ASN A 220 17.41 9.43 -0.55
N SER A 221 18.17 9.21 -1.60
CA SER A 221 19.63 9.08 -1.61
C SER A 221 20.26 9.82 -2.80
N GLU A 222 21.56 9.70 -3.00
CA GLU A 222 22.24 10.19 -4.20
C GLU A 222 21.97 9.34 -5.46
N TYR A 223 21.23 8.27 -5.31
CA TYR A 223 20.86 7.33 -6.36
C TYR A 223 19.44 7.62 -6.89
N TRP A 224 18.90 6.73 -7.69
CA TRP A 224 17.52 6.85 -8.14
C TRP A 224 16.58 6.17 -7.12
N ASP A 225 15.67 6.93 -6.60
CA ASP A 225 14.67 6.48 -5.67
C ASP A 225 13.28 6.81 -6.20
N CYS A 226 12.40 5.82 -6.37
CA CYS A 226 11.09 5.99 -6.99
C CYS A 226 10.05 4.99 -6.48
N ASP A 227 8.86 5.02 -7.06
CA ASP A 227 7.74 4.08 -6.84
C ASP A 227 7.34 3.91 -5.37
N GLY A 228 7.55 4.96 -4.56
CA GLY A 228 7.34 4.88 -3.12
C GLY A 228 5.88 4.83 -2.70
N ALA A 229 5.54 3.89 -1.82
CA ALA A 229 4.21 3.73 -1.25
C ALA A 229 4.23 3.43 0.24
N TYR A 230 3.33 4.07 0.99
CA TYR A 230 3.07 3.70 2.39
C TYR A 230 2.37 2.34 2.48
N THR A 231 2.68 1.58 3.53
CA THR A 231 1.80 0.51 3.99
C THR A 231 0.48 1.10 4.51
N ALA A 232 -0.59 0.32 4.48
CA ALA A 232 -1.93 0.81 4.88
C ALA A 232 -1.99 1.30 6.34
N ASP A 233 -1.15 0.77 7.21
CA ASP A 233 -0.99 1.19 8.61
C ASP A 233 -0.05 2.40 8.79
N GLY A 234 0.59 2.89 7.71
CA GLY A 234 1.54 4.00 7.73
C GLY A 234 2.86 3.70 8.45
N GLN A 235 3.11 2.45 8.86
CA GLN A 235 4.28 2.07 9.66
C GLN A 235 5.51 1.72 8.83
N ALA A 236 5.34 1.54 7.52
CA ALA A 236 6.44 1.29 6.62
C ALA A 236 6.25 2.02 5.27
N PHE A 237 7.34 2.19 4.55
CA PHE A 237 7.39 2.78 3.22
C PHE A 237 8.21 1.88 2.32
N ILE A 238 7.59 1.35 1.26
CA ILE A 238 8.23 0.46 0.29
C ILE A 238 8.51 1.28 -0.96
N PHE A 239 9.69 1.13 -1.52
CA PHE A 239 10.13 1.91 -2.69
C PHE A 239 11.15 1.15 -3.53
N SER A 240 11.39 1.63 -4.75
CA SER A 240 12.37 1.13 -5.69
C SER A 240 13.63 2.00 -5.64
N SER A 241 14.84 1.39 -5.69
CA SER A 241 16.09 2.14 -5.69
C SER A 241 17.20 1.38 -6.41
N ASP A 242 18.07 2.10 -7.13
CA ASP A 242 19.32 1.58 -7.73
C ASP A 242 20.56 1.83 -6.84
N ARG A 243 20.34 2.01 -5.52
CA ARG A 243 21.40 2.21 -4.55
C ARG A 243 22.32 0.99 -4.40
N PRO A 244 23.61 1.17 -4.03
CA PRO A 244 24.53 0.07 -3.79
C PRO A 244 24.02 -0.90 -2.71
N GLY A 245 24.41 -2.18 -2.85
CA GLY A 245 23.99 -3.25 -1.95
C GLY A 245 22.74 -3.99 -2.39
N GLY A 246 22.28 -3.75 -3.63
CA GLY A 246 21.26 -4.55 -4.31
C GLY A 246 21.72 -5.97 -4.63
N ILE A 247 20.82 -6.74 -5.24
CA ILE A 247 21.09 -8.13 -5.64
C ILE A 247 21.80 -8.15 -7.00
N GLY A 248 22.94 -8.86 -7.09
CA GLY A 248 23.75 -8.97 -8.28
C GLY A 248 24.80 -7.88 -8.44
N GLU A 249 25.44 -7.85 -9.63
CA GLU A 249 26.40 -6.80 -9.97
C GLU A 249 25.66 -5.54 -10.43
N PHE A 250 26.18 -4.37 -10.05
CA PHE A 250 25.58 -3.11 -10.44
C PHE A 250 25.68 -2.88 -11.95
N HIS A 251 24.52 -2.70 -12.58
CA HIS A 251 24.39 -2.29 -13.97
C HIS A 251 23.78 -0.88 -14.02
N GLY A 252 24.50 0.08 -14.60
CA GLY A 252 23.98 1.42 -14.78
C GLY A 252 22.78 1.46 -15.73
N ARG A 253 21.98 2.50 -15.61
CA ARG A 253 20.78 2.73 -16.43
C ARG A 253 21.03 2.91 -17.92
N ASP A 254 22.28 3.19 -18.32
CA ASP A 254 22.66 3.40 -19.72
C ASP A 254 22.91 2.06 -20.45
N SER A 255 22.89 0.93 -19.76
CA SER A 255 22.99 -0.40 -20.38
C SER A 255 21.58 -0.93 -20.67
N GLU A 256 21.29 -1.22 -21.95
CA GLU A 256 20.10 -1.97 -22.35
C GLU A 256 20.23 -3.43 -21.91
N PHE A 257 19.84 -3.68 -20.67
CA PHE A 257 19.76 -5.05 -20.18
C PHE A 257 18.30 -5.52 -20.26
N HIS A 258 18.06 -6.73 -20.75
CA HIS A 258 16.71 -7.27 -21.04
C HIS A 258 15.83 -6.34 -21.91
N GLY A 259 16.43 -5.41 -22.66
CA GLY A 259 15.70 -4.44 -23.47
C GLY A 259 15.01 -3.34 -22.64
N SER A 260 15.34 -3.21 -21.36
CA SER A 260 15.00 -2.05 -20.52
C SER A 260 16.26 -1.29 -20.14
N GLN A 261 16.23 0.03 -20.25
CA GLN A 261 17.34 0.93 -19.84
C GLN A 261 17.29 1.22 -18.33
N LYS A 262 16.91 0.27 -17.49
CA LYS A 262 16.59 0.56 -16.10
C LYS A 262 17.67 0.13 -15.08
N GLY A 263 18.70 -0.54 -15.52
CA GLY A 263 19.74 -1.05 -14.63
C GLY A 263 19.18 -2.06 -13.61
N ASN A 264 19.94 -2.40 -12.60
CA ASN A 264 19.42 -3.20 -11.49
C ASN A 264 18.81 -2.26 -10.43
N VAL A 265 17.50 -2.32 -10.32
CA VAL A 265 16.69 -1.58 -9.36
C VAL A 265 16.04 -2.59 -8.44
N ASP A 266 16.27 -2.46 -7.15
CA ASP A 266 15.73 -3.34 -6.12
C ASP A 266 14.60 -2.68 -5.33
N LEU A 267 13.73 -3.51 -4.75
CA LEU A 267 12.72 -3.08 -3.79
C LEU A 267 13.28 -3.04 -2.37
N TYR A 268 13.07 -1.92 -1.70
CA TYR A 268 13.47 -1.67 -0.33
C TYR A 268 12.28 -1.28 0.54
N VAL A 269 12.46 -1.39 1.86
CA VAL A 269 11.50 -0.90 2.85
C VAL A 269 12.20 -0.14 3.97
N CYS A 270 11.66 1.01 4.35
CA CYS A 270 11.97 1.71 5.59
C CYS A 270 10.79 1.60 6.56
N ARG A 271 11.08 1.44 7.86
CA ARG A 271 10.07 1.40 8.92
C ARG A 271 10.02 2.74 9.65
N ARG A 272 8.85 3.12 10.10
CA ARG A 272 8.68 4.28 10.97
C ARG A 272 9.40 4.05 12.31
N THR A 273 10.10 5.05 12.78
CA THR A 273 10.77 5.10 14.09
C THR A 273 10.37 6.39 14.81
N PRO A 274 10.61 6.53 16.13
CA PRO A 274 10.35 7.79 16.83
C PRO A 274 11.11 8.99 16.23
N ASP A 275 12.30 8.74 15.65
CA ASP A 275 13.18 9.77 15.09
C ASP A 275 13.02 9.95 13.56
N GLY A 276 12.05 9.24 12.92
CA GLY A 276 11.78 9.32 11.48
C GLY A 276 11.69 7.96 10.81
N TRP A 277 12.67 7.59 9.98
CA TRP A 277 12.68 6.34 9.22
C TRP A 277 13.94 5.52 9.52
N SER A 278 13.77 4.18 9.55
CA SER A 278 14.90 3.26 9.66
C SER A 278 15.77 3.26 8.41
N GLU A 279 16.99 2.73 8.51
CA GLU A 279 17.77 2.37 7.32
C GLU A 279 16.98 1.46 6.39
N PRO A 280 17.17 1.59 5.05
CA PRO A 280 16.50 0.77 4.06
C PRO A 280 16.88 -0.70 4.19
N ILE A 281 15.89 -1.57 4.20
CA ILE A 281 16.03 -3.02 4.20
C ILE A 281 15.72 -3.51 2.79
N ASN A 282 16.68 -4.14 2.11
CA ASN A 282 16.44 -4.84 0.85
C ASN A 282 15.46 -6.00 1.07
N LEU A 283 14.45 -6.16 0.22
CA LEU A 283 13.43 -7.22 0.38
C LEU A 283 13.98 -8.63 0.16
N GLY A 284 15.23 -8.76 -0.31
CA GLY A 284 15.94 -10.02 -0.42
C GLY A 284 15.78 -10.71 -1.79
N SER A 285 16.60 -11.73 -2.02
CA SER A 285 16.77 -12.40 -3.32
C SER A 285 15.58 -13.25 -3.79
N VAL A 286 14.53 -13.40 -3.01
CA VAL A 286 13.27 -14.01 -3.47
C VAL A 286 12.46 -13.00 -4.28
N ILE A 287 12.54 -11.72 -3.92
CA ILE A 287 11.88 -10.61 -4.62
C ILE A 287 12.82 -10.01 -5.66
N ASN A 288 13.98 -9.53 -5.19
CA ASN A 288 14.94 -8.79 -5.98
C ASN A 288 15.83 -9.75 -6.76
N THR A 289 16.16 -9.36 -7.97
CA THR A 289 17.01 -10.10 -8.91
C THR A 289 18.20 -9.21 -9.32
N PRO A 290 19.17 -9.72 -10.11
CA PRO A 290 20.21 -8.85 -10.68
C PRO A 290 19.69 -7.80 -11.69
N TYR A 291 18.37 -7.68 -11.88
CA TYR A 291 17.75 -6.84 -12.90
C TYR A 291 16.86 -5.76 -12.25
N CYS A 292 15.70 -5.48 -12.83
CA CYS A 292 14.85 -4.38 -12.36
C CYS A 292 13.58 -4.89 -11.71
N GLU A 293 13.39 -4.54 -10.42
CA GLU A 293 12.15 -4.68 -9.69
C GLU A 293 11.61 -3.31 -9.33
N GLN A 294 10.34 -3.03 -9.70
CA GLN A 294 9.73 -1.73 -9.45
C GLN A 294 8.20 -1.78 -9.29
N SER A 295 7.59 -0.62 -9.08
CA SER A 295 6.14 -0.43 -8.91
C SER A 295 5.53 -1.29 -7.81
N PRO A 296 6.13 -1.36 -6.61
CA PRO A 296 5.59 -2.17 -5.52
C PRO A 296 4.22 -1.68 -5.08
N PHE A 297 3.35 -2.62 -4.76
CA PHE A 297 2.06 -2.36 -4.13
C PHE A 297 1.76 -3.44 -3.09
N LEU A 298 1.91 -3.10 -1.81
CA LEU A 298 1.48 -3.97 -0.72
C LEU A 298 0.00 -3.73 -0.47
N HIS A 299 -0.80 -4.79 -0.66
CA HIS A 299 -2.24 -4.73 -0.35
C HIS A 299 -2.46 -4.46 1.14
N PRO A 300 -3.57 -3.80 1.54
CA PRO A 300 -3.88 -3.53 2.94
C PRO A 300 -3.99 -4.74 3.87
N ASP A 301 -3.98 -5.98 3.34
CA ASP A 301 -3.84 -7.19 4.15
C ASP A 301 -2.47 -7.34 4.83
N GLY A 302 -1.50 -6.48 4.48
CA GLY A 302 -0.14 -6.45 5.02
C GLY A 302 0.73 -7.64 4.59
N LYS A 303 0.22 -8.50 3.70
CA LYS A 303 0.89 -9.75 3.27
C LYS A 303 1.11 -9.85 1.77
N THR A 304 0.15 -9.43 0.97
CA THR A 304 0.20 -9.62 -0.47
C THR A 304 0.87 -8.44 -1.16
N LEU A 305 2.04 -8.69 -1.75
CA LEU A 305 2.80 -7.71 -2.53
C LEU A 305 2.64 -8.01 -4.02
N TYR A 306 2.31 -6.97 -4.79
CA TYR A 306 2.38 -6.95 -6.24
C TYR A 306 3.55 -6.06 -6.65
N PHE A 307 4.28 -6.47 -7.68
CA PHE A 307 5.42 -5.71 -8.18
C PHE A 307 5.69 -6.08 -9.63
N SER A 308 6.46 -5.27 -10.32
CA SER A 308 6.91 -5.51 -11.68
C SER A 308 8.37 -5.93 -11.68
N SER A 309 8.72 -6.95 -12.48
CA SER A 309 10.09 -7.41 -12.61
C SER A 309 10.40 -7.86 -14.05
N ASP A 310 11.60 -7.58 -14.51
CA ASP A 310 12.17 -8.15 -15.73
C ASP A 310 13.17 -9.28 -15.45
N GLY A 311 13.57 -9.47 -14.20
CA GLY A 311 14.48 -10.51 -13.77
C GLY A 311 13.84 -11.86 -13.49
N HIS A 312 12.57 -11.93 -13.11
CA HIS A 312 11.81 -13.16 -12.96
C HIS A 312 11.38 -13.73 -14.32
N TYR A 313 10.81 -14.95 -14.31
CA TYR A 313 10.29 -15.56 -15.54
C TYR A 313 9.07 -14.78 -16.07
N GLY A 314 9.14 -14.32 -17.31
CA GLY A 314 8.13 -13.42 -17.85
C GLY A 314 7.93 -13.56 -19.35
N LEU A 315 6.95 -12.83 -19.88
CA LEU A 315 6.57 -12.80 -21.29
C LEU A 315 7.22 -11.65 -22.05
N GLY A 316 7.63 -10.62 -21.32
CA GLY A 316 8.16 -9.40 -21.90
C GLY A 316 9.34 -8.82 -21.14
N ARG A 317 9.33 -7.51 -21.04
CA ARG A 317 10.28 -6.76 -20.22
C ARG A 317 9.87 -6.83 -18.76
N LEU A 318 9.14 -5.84 -18.28
CA LEU A 318 8.56 -5.87 -16.94
C LEU A 318 7.23 -6.60 -16.95
N ASP A 319 7.15 -7.68 -16.20
CA ASP A 319 5.92 -8.41 -15.94
C ASP A 319 5.45 -8.22 -14.51
N ILE A 320 4.15 -8.29 -14.27
CA ILE A 320 3.54 -8.16 -12.96
C ILE A 320 3.54 -9.50 -12.24
N PHE A 321 4.04 -9.49 -11.01
CA PHE A 321 4.10 -10.64 -10.11
C PHE A 321 3.33 -10.39 -8.83
N LYS A 322 2.85 -11.47 -8.22
CA LYS A 322 2.29 -11.52 -6.87
C LYS A 322 3.20 -12.38 -6.00
N THR A 323 3.44 -11.94 -4.77
CA THR A 323 4.07 -12.73 -3.71
C THR A 323 3.41 -12.49 -2.37
N VAL A 324 3.72 -13.34 -1.39
CA VAL A 324 3.12 -13.28 -0.05
C VAL A 324 4.21 -13.19 1.00
N ARG A 325 4.09 -12.24 1.90
CA ARG A 325 4.94 -12.09 3.07
C ARG A 325 4.66 -13.21 4.07
N LEU A 326 5.68 -13.98 4.41
CA LEU A 326 5.56 -15.18 5.24
C LEU A 326 5.72 -14.92 6.75
N SER A 327 6.15 -13.70 7.12
CA SER A 327 6.40 -13.31 8.51
C SER A 327 5.92 -11.88 8.77
N ASP A 328 5.19 -11.66 9.86
CA ASP A 328 4.73 -10.32 10.26
C ASP A 328 5.86 -9.45 10.82
N THR A 329 7.00 -10.05 11.18
CA THR A 329 8.16 -9.34 11.75
C THR A 329 9.34 -9.19 10.81
N SER A 330 9.37 -9.96 9.69
CA SER A 330 10.45 -9.93 8.69
C SER A 330 9.96 -9.33 7.37
N TRP A 331 10.83 -8.54 6.72
CA TRP A 331 10.64 -8.00 5.39
C TRP A 331 11.45 -8.74 4.31
N THR A 332 12.15 -9.81 4.68
CA THR A 332 12.97 -10.61 3.76
C THR A 332 12.45 -12.04 3.56
N GLN A 333 11.31 -12.38 4.17
CA GLN A 333 10.69 -13.70 4.06
C GLN A 333 9.42 -13.63 3.21
N TRP A 334 9.55 -14.01 1.95
CA TRP A 334 8.49 -13.99 0.95
C TRP A 334 8.29 -15.35 0.29
N SER A 335 7.11 -15.61 -0.20
CA SER A 335 6.86 -16.74 -1.09
C SER A 335 7.50 -16.51 -2.46
N GLU A 336 7.75 -17.60 -3.20
CA GLU A 336 8.14 -17.48 -4.63
C GLU A 336 7.16 -16.60 -5.39
N PRO A 337 7.63 -15.59 -6.14
CA PRO A 337 6.77 -14.74 -6.96
C PRO A 337 6.05 -15.53 -8.06
N VAL A 338 4.77 -15.26 -8.23
CA VAL A 338 3.91 -15.87 -9.24
C VAL A 338 3.55 -14.82 -10.29
N ASN A 339 3.89 -15.09 -11.56
CA ASN A 339 3.51 -14.26 -12.71
C ASN A 339 1.97 -14.25 -12.85
N LEU A 340 1.35 -13.08 -13.02
CA LEU A 340 -0.11 -12.94 -13.08
C LEU A 340 -0.75 -13.48 -14.36
N GLY A 341 0.06 -13.90 -15.33
CA GLY A 341 -0.43 -14.62 -16.50
C GLY A 341 -0.49 -13.78 -17.77
N ARG A 342 -0.60 -14.48 -18.89
CA ARG A 342 -0.53 -13.94 -20.25
C ARG A 342 -1.70 -13.06 -20.66
N GLU A 343 -2.76 -13.04 -19.90
CA GLU A 343 -3.88 -12.12 -20.14
C GLU A 343 -3.68 -10.75 -19.48
N ILE A 344 -2.74 -10.67 -18.52
CA ILE A 344 -2.36 -9.45 -17.79
C ILE A 344 -1.03 -8.94 -18.33
N ASN A 345 -0.04 -9.81 -18.37
CA ASN A 345 1.32 -9.49 -18.83
C ASN A 345 1.42 -9.59 -20.35
N THR A 346 2.20 -8.69 -20.93
CA THR A 346 2.40 -8.52 -22.37
C THR A 346 3.89 -8.65 -22.75
N ALA A 347 4.22 -8.47 -24.01
CA ALA A 347 5.63 -8.41 -24.46
C ALA A 347 6.32 -7.07 -24.13
N TYR A 348 5.61 -6.12 -23.53
CA TYR A 348 6.09 -4.78 -23.19
C TYR A 348 6.28 -4.63 -21.68
N ASP A 349 6.60 -3.39 -21.23
CA ASP A 349 6.63 -3.06 -19.82
C ASP A 349 5.20 -3.07 -19.24
N ASN A 350 4.99 -3.89 -18.23
CA ASN A 350 3.78 -3.91 -17.43
C ASN A 350 4.12 -3.40 -16.03
N SER A 351 3.68 -2.19 -15.70
CA SER A 351 3.98 -1.53 -14.42
C SER A 351 2.75 -0.78 -13.88
N GLY A 352 2.84 -0.25 -12.67
CA GLY A 352 1.77 0.55 -12.08
C GLY A 352 0.47 -0.22 -11.78
N PHE A 353 0.53 -1.54 -11.61
CA PHE A 353 -0.62 -2.37 -11.28
C PHE A 353 -1.06 -2.12 -9.83
N LYS A 354 -2.29 -1.68 -9.63
CA LYS A 354 -2.87 -1.38 -8.32
C LYS A 354 -4.20 -2.09 -8.16
N ILE A 355 -4.54 -2.42 -6.91
CA ILE A 355 -5.78 -3.13 -6.57
C ILE A 355 -6.56 -2.29 -5.58
N ASN A 356 -7.88 -2.31 -5.67
CA ASN A 356 -8.74 -1.70 -4.67
C ASN A 356 -8.62 -2.43 -3.31
N THR A 357 -9.01 -1.77 -2.24
CA THR A 357 -8.95 -2.29 -0.87
C THR A 357 -9.72 -3.59 -0.68
N ALA A 358 -10.82 -3.78 -1.38
CA ALA A 358 -11.60 -5.03 -1.33
C ALA A 358 -10.87 -6.24 -1.96
N GLY A 359 -9.83 -6.00 -2.77
CA GLY A 359 -9.02 -7.03 -3.41
C GLY A 359 -9.72 -7.74 -4.58
N ASP A 360 -10.65 -7.09 -5.26
CA ASP A 360 -11.43 -7.68 -6.33
C ASP A 360 -11.32 -6.95 -7.68
N ILE A 361 -10.86 -5.70 -7.70
CA ILE A 361 -10.66 -4.91 -8.92
C ILE A 361 -9.22 -4.42 -8.98
N ALA A 362 -8.58 -4.63 -10.13
CA ALA A 362 -7.29 -4.05 -10.46
C ALA A 362 -7.44 -2.88 -11.43
N TYR A 363 -6.49 -1.93 -11.33
CA TYR A 363 -6.29 -0.82 -12.24
C TYR A 363 -4.87 -0.89 -12.80
N PHE A 364 -4.73 -0.64 -14.09
CA PHE A 364 -3.44 -0.66 -14.78
C PHE A 364 -3.50 0.17 -16.06
N ALA A 365 -2.35 0.55 -16.58
CA ALA A 365 -2.25 1.22 -17.87
C ALA A 365 -1.85 0.23 -18.96
N ALA A 366 -2.37 0.40 -20.16
CA ALA A 366 -1.99 -0.41 -21.31
C ALA A 366 -2.05 0.40 -22.61
N ALA A 367 -1.04 0.17 -23.46
CA ALA A 367 -0.95 0.72 -24.79
C ALA A 367 -1.47 -0.28 -25.84
N ASN A 368 -1.84 0.25 -27.01
CA ASN A 368 -2.15 -0.54 -28.21
C ASN A 368 -3.29 -1.57 -28.07
N ARG A 369 -4.23 -1.35 -27.15
CA ARG A 369 -5.44 -2.19 -27.09
C ARG A 369 -6.47 -1.73 -28.14
N PRO A 370 -7.29 -2.67 -28.68
CA PRO A 370 -8.28 -2.35 -29.71
C PRO A 370 -9.36 -1.34 -29.30
N ASP A 371 -9.63 -1.24 -27.99
CA ASP A 371 -10.61 -0.36 -27.35
C ASP A 371 -9.97 0.90 -26.74
N GLY A 372 -8.68 1.15 -27.02
CA GLY A 372 -7.95 2.31 -26.54
C GLY A 372 -8.40 3.59 -27.24
N LEU A 373 -8.42 4.70 -26.50
CA LEU A 373 -8.74 6.05 -26.98
C LEU A 373 -7.47 6.81 -27.38
N GLY A 374 -6.36 6.54 -26.68
CA GLY A 374 -5.10 7.22 -26.83
C GLY A 374 -3.90 6.31 -27.04
N ARG A 375 -2.73 6.87 -26.74
CA ARG A 375 -1.46 6.15 -26.87
C ARG A 375 -1.28 5.13 -25.74
N GLU A 376 -1.79 5.43 -24.57
CA GLU A 376 -1.80 4.58 -23.39
C GLU A 376 -2.99 4.98 -22.52
N ASP A 377 -3.84 4.03 -22.18
CA ASP A 377 -5.09 4.25 -21.46
C ASP A 377 -5.11 3.48 -20.15
N ILE A 378 -5.90 3.96 -19.20
CA ILE A 378 -6.17 3.26 -17.94
C ILE A 378 -7.36 2.32 -18.12
N TYR A 379 -7.17 1.12 -17.61
CA TYR A 379 -8.14 0.03 -17.60
C TYR A 379 -8.42 -0.44 -16.18
N SER A 380 -9.60 -1.03 -16.00
CA SER A 380 -9.94 -1.81 -14.82
C SER A 380 -10.19 -3.27 -15.20
N MET A 381 -10.00 -4.17 -14.23
CA MET A 381 -10.18 -5.60 -14.42
C MET A 381 -10.70 -6.24 -13.13
N VAL A 382 -11.67 -7.15 -13.25
CA VAL A 382 -12.04 -8.04 -12.15
C VAL A 382 -10.92 -9.06 -11.94
N LEU A 383 -10.37 -9.10 -10.73
CA LEU A 383 -9.25 -9.98 -10.40
C LEU A 383 -9.65 -11.46 -10.43
N PRO A 384 -8.92 -12.30 -11.18
CA PRO A 384 -9.07 -13.73 -11.09
C PRO A 384 -8.64 -14.22 -9.70
N LYS A 385 -9.20 -15.37 -9.28
CA LYS A 385 -9.03 -15.89 -7.92
C LYS A 385 -7.55 -16.00 -7.49
N GLU A 386 -6.70 -16.44 -8.40
CA GLU A 386 -5.26 -16.67 -8.18
C GLU A 386 -4.49 -15.36 -7.95
N ALA A 387 -4.99 -14.26 -8.52
CA ALA A 387 -4.39 -12.93 -8.37
C ALA A 387 -4.91 -12.17 -7.15
N LYS A 388 -5.94 -12.66 -6.45
CA LYS A 388 -6.52 -11.99 -5.27
C LYS A 388 -5.55 -11.99 -4.09
N PRO A 389 -5.67 -11.00 -3.18
CA PRO A 389 -4.95 -10.98 -1.91
C PRO A 389 -5.19 -12.24 -1.06
N GLU A 390 -4.24 -12.54 -0.17
CA GLU A 390 -4.32 -13.72 0.71
C GLU A 390 -5.38 -13.58 1.80
N MET A 391 -5.57 -12.36 2.31
CA MET A 391 -6.51 -12.11 3.41
C MET A 391 -7.55 -11.08 3.00
N ALA A 392 -8.76 -11.28 3.51
CA ALA A 392 -9.81 -10.29 3.44
C ALA A 392 -9.49 -9.07 4.32
N VAL A 393 -10.03 -7.92 3.96
CA VAL A 393 -9.84 -6.65 4.64
C VAL A 393 -11.19 -6.00 4.89
N ILE A 394 -11.37 -5.48 6.09
CA ILE A 394 -12.53 -4.66 6.43
C ILE A 394 -12.18 -3.19 6.21
N SER A 395 -12.95 -2.53 5.37
CA SER A 395 -12.88 -1.09 5.17
C SER A 395 -13.74 -0.41 6.22
N VAL A 396 -13.14 0.46 7.04
CA VAL A 396 -13.86 1.26 8.03
C VAL A 396 -13.77 2.71 7.64
N GLY A 397 -14.91 3.30 7.31
CA GLY A 397 -15.04 4.72 7.03
C GLY A 397 -16.00 5.40 8.01
N GLY A 398 -15.82 6.69 8.22
CA GLY A 398 -16.69 7.46 9.09
C GLY A 398 -16.33 8.93 9.10
N ARG A 399 -17.00 9.66 9.97
CA ARG A 399 -16.79 11.08 10.17
C ARG A 399 -16.52 11.37 11.64
N VAL A 400 -15.52 12.21 11.90
CA VAL A 400 -15.24 12.72 13.25
C VAL A 400 -15.86 14.09 13.42
N THR A 401 -16.66 14.23 14.49
CA THR A 401 -17.31 15.50 14.85
C THR A 401 -17.16 15.78 16.35
N ASP A 402 -17.39 17.02 16.75
CA ASP A 402 -17.67 17.34 18.14
C ASP A 402 -19.15 17.03 18.51
N GLU A 403 -19.51 17.28 19.74
CA GLU A 403 -20.89 17.13 20.27
C GLU A 403 -21.93 17.99 19.57
N THR A 404 -21.52 19.03 18.83
CA THR A 404 -22.40 19.90 18.03
C THR A 404 -22.59 19.42 16.60
N GLY A 405 -21.86 18.38 16.19
CA GLY A 405 -21.83 17.88 14.82
C GLY A 405 -20.84 18.60 13.90
N THR A 406 -19.96 19.47 14.45
CA THR A 406 -18.92 20.17 13.68
C THR A 406 -17.81 19.19 13.31
N PRO A 407 -17.41 19.09 12.02
CA PRO A 407 -16.31 18.24 11.59
C PRO A 407 -14.98 18.62 12.23
N MET A 408 -14.16 17.62 12.50
CA MET A 408 -12.89 17.81 13.19
C MET A 408 -11.74 17.04 12.53
N GLU A 409 -10.56 17.67 12.42
CA GLU A 409 -9.29 16.97 12.24
C GLU A 409 -8.86 16.38 13.59
N VAL A 410 -8.74 15.06 13.64
CA VAL A 410 -8.43 14.29 14.85
C VAL A 410 -7.43 13.18 14.50
N GLU A 411 -6.49 12.92 15.38
CA GLU A 411 -5.63 11.73 15.27
C GLU A 411 -6.38 10.52 15.82
N ILE A 412 -6.43 9.44 15.01
CA ILE A 412 -7.06 8.16 15.35
C ILE A 412 -5.98 7.10 15.38
N GLN A 413 -5.64 6.62 16.56
CA GLN A 413 -4.70 5.53 16.77
C GLN A 413 -5.46 4.20 16.79
N TRP A 414 -4.96 3.20 16.07
CA TRP A 414 -5.48 1.85 16.07
C TRP A 414 -4.54 0.90 16.81
N VAL A 415 -5.10 -0.03 17.56
CA VAL A 415 -4.39 -0.95 18.45
C VAL A 415 -4.92 -2.35 18.24
N ASP A 416 -4.03 -3.32 18.14
CA ASP A 416 -4.36 -4.75 18.29
C ASP A 416 -4.58 -5.02 19.78
N LEU A 417 -5.82 -5.27 20.19
CA LEU A 417 -6.19 -5.43 21.60
C LEU A 417 -5.68 -6.74 22.22
N GLU A 418 -5.38 -7.76 21.41
CA GLU A 418 -4.89 -9.04 21.92
C GLU A 418 -3.45 -8.93 22.46
N ILE A 419 -2.64 -8.12 21.80
CA ILE A 419 -1.22 -7.92 22.16
C ILE A 419 -0.95 -6.52 22.72
N SER A 420 -1.98 -5.67 22.81
CA SER A 420 -1.90 -4.28 23.29
C SER A 420 -0.82 -3.45 22.56
N GLN A 421 -0.67 -3.66 21.25
CA GLN A 421 0.32 -2.95 20.42
C GLN A 421 -0.37 -2.03 19.43
N PRO A 422 0.11 -0.78 19.28
CA PRO A 422 -0.36 0.09 18.20
C PRO A 422 -0.02 -0.54 16.84
N ILE A 423 -0.99 -0.50 15.94
CA ILE A 423 -0.83 -0.97 14.56
C ILE A 423 -0.69 0.18 13.58
N GLY A 424 -1.01 1.41 13.99
CA GLY A 424 -0.88 2.61 13.17
C GLY A 424 -1.74 3.74 13.68
N SER A 425 -1.54 4.92 13.09
CA SER A 425 -2.39 6.09 13.30
C SER A 425 -2.72 6.75 11.96
N LEU A 426 -3.84 7.42 11.90
CA LEU A 426 -4.29 8.21 10.76
C LEU A 426 -4.92 9.52 11.26
N LYS A 427 -5.12 10.47 10.35
CA LYS A 427 -5.85 11.70 10.66
C LYS A 427 -7.15 11.75 9.87
N SER A 428 -8.21 12.25 10.49
CA SER A 428 -9.42 12.60 9.75
C SER A 428 -9.18 13.82 8.88
N HIS A 429 -9.93 13.93 7.79
CA HIS A 429 -9.82 15.02 6.82
C HIS A 429 -10.08 16.38 7.51
N PRO A 430 -9.20 17.39 7.33
CA PRO A 430 -9.24 18.64 8.10
C PRO A 430 -10.53 19.49 7.92
N GLN A 431 -11.24 19.32 6.80
CA GLN A 431 -12.47 20.07 6.54
C GLN A 431 -13.74 19.25 6.76
N THR A 432 -13.73 17.98 6.34
CA THR A 432 -14.94 17.15 6.34
C THR A 432 -15.04 16.26 7.56
N GLY A 433 -13.93 16.06 8.28
CA GLY A 433 -13.83 15.10 9.37
C GLY A 433 -13.85 13.64 8.92
N GLU A 434 -13.93 13.37 7.62
CA GLU A 434 -13.96 12.00 7.09
C GLU A 434 -12.65 11.29 7.37
N TYR A 435 -12.73 10.00 7.65
CA TYR A 435 -11.58 9.12 7.81
C TYR A 435 -11.84 7.77 7.17
N PHE A 436 -10.77 7.07 6.84
CA PHE A 436 -10.83 5.72 6.28
C PHE A 436 -9.64 4.91 6.78
N ILE A 437 -9.88 3.65 7.12
CA ILE A 437 -8.85 2.66 7.40
C ILE A 437 -9.23 1.30 6.83
N ALA A 438 -8.23 0.53 6.45
CA ALA A 438 -8.37 -0.86 6.03
C ALA A 438 -7.69 -1.77 7.06
N LEU A 439 -8.44 -2.72 7.60
CA LEU A 439 -7.99 -3.61 8.66
C LEU A 439 -8.08 -5.07 8.23
N PRO A 440 -6.99 -5.85 8.29
CA PRO A 440 -7.04 -7.29 8.06
C PRO A 440 -8.02 -8.00 9.01
N VAL A 441 -8.71 -9.03 8.52
CA VAL A 441 -9.60 -9.86 9.34
C VAL A 441 -8.81 -10.74 10.34
N GLY A 442 -9.51 -11.35 11.29
CA GLY A 442 -8.94 -12.35 12.22
C GLY A 442 -8.40 -11.79 13.53
N LYS A 443 -8.59 -10.49 13.82
CA LYS A 443 -8.12 -9.82 15.04
C LYS A 443 -9.22 -9.00 15.71
N ASN A 444 -8.99 -8.62 16.96
CA ASN A 444 -9.82 -7.66 17.69
C ASN A 444 -9.07 -6.33 17.80
N TYR A 445 -9.61 -5.28 17.18
CA TYR A 445 -8.99 -3.96 17.16
C TYR A 445 -9.69 -3.00 18.11
N GLY A 446 -8.91 -2.12 18.73
CA GLY A 446 -9.39 -0.92 19.39
C GLY A 446 -8.96 0.32 18.61
N TYR A 447 -9.77 1.38 18.61
CA TYR A 447 -9.31 2.68 18.18
C TYR A 447 -9.44 3.70 19.30
N PHE A 448 -8.64 4.76 19.20
CA PHE A 448 -8.59 5.89 20.12
C PHE A 448 -8.45 7.17 19.31
N ALA A 449 -9.51 7.96 19.30
CA ALA A 449 -9.53 9.25 18.65
C ALA A 449 -9.24 10.36 19.68
N SER A 450 -8.19 11.15 19.48
CA SER A 450 -7.75 12.15 20.46
C SER A 450 -7.48 13.51 19.83
N LYS A 451 -7.87 14.56 20.58
CA LYS A 451 -7.60 15.96 20.24
C LYS A 451 -7.46 16.78 21.53
N PRO A 452 -6.48 17.72 21.61
CA PRO A 452 -6.37 18.62 22.76
C PRO A 452 -7.68 19.35 23.06
N GLY A 453 -8.11 19.36 24.33
CA GLY A 453 -9.36 19.97 24.78
C GLY A 453 -10.59 19.06 24.70
N TYR A 454 -10.44 17.82 24.28
CA TYR A 454 -11.49 16.80 24.21
C TYR A 454 -11.07 15.53 24.94
N TYR A 455 -12.03 14.77 25.43
CA TYR A 455 -11.80 13.42 25.91
C TYR A 455 -11.64 12.46 24.72
N SER A 456 -10.67 11.57 24.80
CA SER A 456 -10.41 10.59 23.74
C SER A 456 -11.56 9.59 23.63
N GLU A 457 -12.21 9.54 22.48
CA GLU A 457 -13.23 8.52 22.19
C GLU A 457 -12.55 7.21 21.77
N SER A 458 -13.08 6.10 22.25
CA SER A 458 -12.59 4.77 21.95
C SER A 458 -13.71 3.78 21.69
N LYS A 459 -13.47 2.79 20.86
CA LYS A 459 -14.34 1.59 20.68
C LYS A 459 -13.50 0.41 20.24
N ASN A 460 -14.06 -0.79 20.33
CA ASN A 460 -13.47 -1.97 19.70
C ASN A 460 -14.22 -2.38 18.44
N LEU A 461 -13.48 -3.06 17.58
CA LEU A 461 -13.95 -3.69 16.36
C LEU A 461 -13.44 -5.13 16.33
N ASP A 462 -14.29 -6.08 16.69
CA ASP A 462 -13.96 -7.50 16.66
C ASP A 462 -14.14 -8.06 15.25
N LEU A 463 -13.02 -8.46 14.65
CA LEU A 463 -12.96 -9.08 13.32
C LEU A 463 -12.47 -10.54 13.36
N GLN A 464 -12.40 -11.18 14.53
CA GLN A 464 -11.84 -12.53 14.71
C GLN A 464 -12.61 -13.59 13.91
N THR A 465 -13.92 -13.42 13.74
CA THR A 465 -14.77 -14.37 13.02
C THR A 465 -15.13 -13.96 11.59
N VAL A 466 -14.66 -12.79 11.16
CA VAL A 466 -14.93 -12.28 9.81
C VAL A 466 -14.01 -12.97 8.80
N THR A 467 -14.56 -13.39 7.65
CA THR A 467 -13.84 -14.19 6.64
C THR A 467 -13.87 -13.59 5.24
N ARG A 468 -14.56 -12.45 5.05
CA ARG A 468 -14.68 -11.78 3.75
C ARG A 468 -14.56 -10.27 3.91
N SER A 469 -14.13 -9.61 2.85
CA SER A 469 -14.07 -8.14 2.80
C SER A 469 -15.48 -7.55 2.85
N GLU A 470 -15.64 -6.50 3.66
CA GLU A 470 -16.87 -5.71 3.77
C GLU A 470 -16.54 -4.28 4.19
N GLU A 471 -17.48 -3.38 3.97
CA GLU A 471 -17.39 -2.00 4.43
C GLU A 471 -18.19 -1.80 5.70
N ARG A 472 -17.65 -1.00 6.63
CA ARG A 472 -18.32 -0.59 7.87
C ARG A 472 -18.28 0.91 8.04
N GLN A 473 -19.42 1.50 8.41
CA GLN A 473 -19.54 2.89 8.76
C GLN A 473 -19.41 3.03 10.28
N MET A 474 -18.47 3.87 10.75
CA MET A 474 -18.24 4.13 12.17
C MET A 474 -17.97 5.61 12.39
N ASP A 475 -18.99 6.37 12.74
CA ASP A 475 -18.83 7.78 13.09
C ASP A 475 -18.30 7.93 14.52
N ILE A 476 -17.47 8.94 14.74
CA ILE A 476 -16.78 9.25 16.00
C ILE A 476 -17.24 10.65 16.46
N THR A 477 -17.67 10.75 17.71
CA THR A 477 -18.01 12.04 18.31
C THR A 477 -17.14 12.27 19.54
N LEU A 478 -16.32 13.31 19.53
CA LEU A 478 -15.53 13.70 20.69
C LEU A 478 -16.34 14.63 21.60
N THR A 479 -16.20 14.43 22.91
CA THR A 479 -16.83 15.29 23.92
C THR A 479 -15.80 16.26 24.49
N SER A 480 -16.10 17.55 24.47
CA SER A 480 -15.20 18.58 25.00
C SER A 480 -15.01 18.44 26.51
N VAL A 481 -13.80 18.76 26.98
CA VAL A 481 -13.49 18.83 28.42
C VAL A 481 -14.48 19.73 29.17
N LYS A 482 -14.97 20.77 28.51
CA LYS A 482 -15.99 21.70 29.06
C LYS A 482 -17.30 20.97 29.37
N GLU A 483 -17.84 20.21 28.45
CA GLU A 483 -19.08 19.44 28.63
C GLU A 483 -18.95 18.39 29.74
N ILE A 484 -17.80 17.69 29.79
CA ILE A 484 -17.52 16.72 30.85
C ILE A 484 -17.48 17.40 32.23
N SER A 485 -16.85 18.58 32.31
CA SER A 485 -16.78 19.35 33.56
C SER A 485 -18.17 19.80 34.08
N GLN A 486 -19.17 19.86 33.21
CA GLN A 486 -20.56 20.16 33.55
C GLN A 486 -21.36 18.93 34.03
N GLY A 487 -20.69 17.76 34.07
CA GLY A 487 -21.29 16.53 34.57
C GLY A 487 -21.89 15.63 33.50
N THR A 488 -21.49 15.78 32.24
CA THR A 488 -21.84 14.83 31.19
C THR A 488 -21.19 13.48 31.49
N ALA A 489 -21.97 12.39 31.48
CA ALA A 489 -21.49 11.04 31.68
C ALA A 489 -20.82 10.52 30.41
N ILE A 490 -19.63 9.96 30.54
CA ILE A 490 -18.84 9.40 29.45
C ILE A 490 -18.71 7.89 29.65
N GLN A 491 -19.10 7.13 28.64
CA GLN A 491 -18.91 5.69 28.64
C GLN A 491 -17.40 5.37 28.49
N VAL A 492 -16.89 4.53 29.38
CA VAL A 492 -15.53 3.97 29.28
C VAL A 492 -15.65 2.72 28.42
N ASN A 493 -15.26 2.82 27.16
CA ASN A 493 -15.30 1.72 26.21
C ASN A 493 -14.09 0.76 26.42
N ASN A 494 -14.02 -0.32 25.66
CA ASN A 494 -12.90 -1.29 25.70
C ASN A 494 -12.62 -1.85 27.13
N LEU A 495 -13.64 -1.90 27.98
CA LEU A 495 -13.57 -2.57 29.28
C LEU A 495 -14.13 -3.99 29.20
N PHE A 496 -13.29 -4.96 29.44
CA PHE A 496 -13.62 -6.37 29.30
C PHE A 496 -13.58 -7.07 30.65
N PHE A 497 -14.66 -7.80 30.95
CA PHE A 497 -14.83 -8.65 32.10
C PHE A 497 -15.28 -10.04 31.65
N ASP A 498 -14.87 -11.08 32.35
CA ASP A 498 -15.47 -12.39 32.12
C ASP A 498 -16.93 -12.42 32.57
N PHE A 499 -17.67 -13.40 32.06
CA PHE A 499 -19.06 -13.57 32.46
C PHE A 499 -19.14 -13.76 33.98
N ASP A 500 -20.01 -12.96 34.59
CA ASP A 500 -20.23 -12.99 36.04
C ASP A 500 -18.99 -12.65 36.90
N ARG A 501 -18.01 -11.95 36.33
CA ARG A 501 -16.77 -11.52 36.98
C ARG A 501 -16.65 -10.00 37.02
N SER A 502 -15.80 -9.52 37.94
CA SER A 502 -15.44 -8.12 38.08
C SER A 502 -13.94 -7.87 37.93
N GLU A 503 -13.12 -8.93 37.72
CA GLU A 503 -11.71 -8.78 37.39
C GLU A 503 -11.57 -8.20 35.98
N LEU A 504 -10.74 -7.16 35.87
CA LEU A 504 -10.40 -6.53 34.59
C LEU A 504 -9.50 -7.44 33.76
N LYS A 505 -9.83 -7.62 32.49
CA LYS A 505 -8.93 -8.30 31.53
C LYS A 505 -7.82 -7.36 31.08
N SER A 506 -6.69 -7.92 30.66
CA SER A 506 -5.52 -7.17 30.18
C SER A 506 -5.85 -6.25 29.00
N GLU A 507 -6.79 -6.65 28.15
CA GLU A 507 -7.27 -5.87 27.01
C GLU A 507 -7.92 -4.52 27.42
N SER A 508 -8.31 -4.39 28.71
CA SER A 508 -8.88 -3.16 29.26
C SER A 508 -7.83 -2.13 29.69
N TYR A 509 -6.56 -2.53 29.82
CA TYR A 509 -5.55 -1.68 30.46
C TYR A 509 -5.21 -0.44 29.63
N ALA A 510 -5.15 -0.57 28.32
CA ALA A 510 -4.88 0.58 27.44
C ALA A 510 -5.91 1.70 27.57
N GLU A 511 -7.18 1.34 27.75
CA GLU A 511 -8.27 2.30 27.97
C GLU A 511 -8.15 2.97 29.32
N LEU A 512 -7.91 2.19 30.38
CA LEU A 512 -7.79 2.69 31.74
C LEU A 512 -6.53 3.54 31.94
N ASP A 513 -5.45 3.25 31.23
CA ASP A 513 -4.23 4.09 31.24
C ASP A 513 -4.53 5.48 30.66
N ARG A 514 -5.31 5.57 29.56
CA ARG A 514 -5.76 6.86 29.02
C ARG A 514 -6.65 7.63 29.96
N LEU A 515 -7.60 6.95 30.61
CA LEU A 515 -8.44 7.60 31.62
C LEU A 515 -7.58 8.13 32.78
N ALA A 516 -6.57 7.37 33.21
CA ALA A 516 -5.64 7.82 34.24
C ALA A 516 -4.83 9.05 33.79
N ASP A 517 -4.34 9.07 32.54
CA ASP A 517 -3.57 10.20 32.00
C ASP A 517 -4.47 11.43 31.86
N PHE A 518 -5.70 11.27 31.36
CA PHE A 518 -6.70 12.35 31.31
C PHE A 518 -6.97 12.95 32.70
N LEU A 519 -7.06 12.09 33.74
CA LEU A 519 -7.27 12.55 35.12
C LEU A 519 -6.04 13.22 35.72
N LYS A 520 -4.82 12.89 35.30
CA LYS A 520 -3.58 13.59 35.68
C LYS A 520 -3.53 14.99 35.06
N GLU A 521 -3.94 15.12 33.79
CA GLU A 521 -4.05 16.42 33.12
C GLU A 521 -5.12 17.35 33.76
N ASN A 522 -6.14 16.75 34.41
CA ASN A 522 -7.26 17.43 35.05
C ASN A 522 -7.26 17.20 36.58
N GLU A 523 -6.19 17.61 37.25
CA GLU A 523 -5.92 17.28 38.68
C GLU A 523 -7.04 17.72 39.67
N GLY A 524 -7.76 18.76 39.35
CA GLY A 524 -8.85 19.30 40.20
C GLY A 524 -10.15 18.49 40.15
N TRP A 525 -10.26 17.50 39.25
CA TRP A 525 -11.53 16.80 39.04
C TRP A 525 -11.72 15.65 40.03
N LYS A 526 -12.95 15.56 40.54
CA LYS A 526 -13.46 14.37 41.23
C LYS A 526 -14.43 13.66 40.30
N ILE A 527 -14.33 12.34 40.17
CA ILE A 527 -15.17 11.56 39.27
C ILE A 527 -15.92 10.45 40.01
N MET A 528 -17.12 10.16 39.54
CA MET A 528 -17.88 8.97 39.87
C MET A 528 -17.74 7.95 38.76
N ILE A 529 -17.35 6.74 39.07
CA ILE A 529 -17.32 5.57 38.17
C ILE A 529 -18.63 4.80 38.41
N SER A 530 -19.45 4.70 37.39
CA SER A 530 -20.79 4.11 37.43
C SER A 530 -20.80 2.78 36.68
N GLY A 531 -21.15 1.69 37.35
CA GLY A 531 -21.31 0.37 36.74
C GLY A 531 -22.77 0.05 36.42
N HIS A 532 -23.04 -0.56 35.27
CA HIS A 532 -24.36 -0.96 34.79
C HIS A 532 -24.38 -2.41 34.31
N THR A 533 -25.56 -3.04 34.34
CA THR A 533 -25.82 -4.38 33.80
C THR A 533 -27.01 -4.35 32.82
N ASP A 534 -27.23 -5.44 32.13
CA ASP A 534 -28.52 -5.71 31.48
C ASP A 534 -29.54 -6.21 32.53
N ASN A 535 -30.75 -6.48 32.08
CA ASN A 535 -31.88 -6.92 32.92
C ASN A 535 -31.87 -8.43 33.23
N LYS A 536 -30.81 -9.15 32.87
CA LYS A 536 -30.69 -10.59 33.17
C LYS A 536 -30.19 -10.79 34.61
N GLY A 537 -30.92 -11.61 35.38
CA GLY A 537 -30.59 -11.87 36.76
C GLY A 537 -31.45 -11.13 37.78
N ARG A 538 -31.07 -11.24 39.08
CA ARG A 538 -31.79 -10.57 40.18
C ARG A 538 -31.26 -9.15 40.36
N LYS A 539 -32.14 -8.19 40.59
CA LYS A 539 -31.79 -6.74 40.76
C LYS A 539 -30.68 -6.54 41.80
N ASP A 540 -30.81 -7.12 42.98
CA ASP A 540 -29.80 -7.00 44.04
C ASP A 540 -28.44 -7.56 43.63
N TYR A 541 -28.44 -8.64 42.85
CA TYR A 541 -27.23 -9.24 42.32
C TYR A 541 -26.59 -8.33 41.29
N ASN A 542 -27.35 -7.84 40.33
CA ASN A 542 -26.92 -6.91 39.29
C ASN A 542 -26.32 -5.63 39.90
N ARG A 543 -26.95 -5.08 40.91
CA ARG A 543 -26.44 -3.91 41.64
C ARG A 543 -25.08 -4.18 42.29
N ARG A 544 -24.92 -5.33 42.98
CA ARG A 544 -23.61 -5.71 43.55
C ARG A 544 -22.55 -6.01 42.50
N LEU A 545 -22.90 -6.64 41.38
CA LEU A 545 -21.95 -6.96 40.33
C LEU A 545 -21.44 -5.66 39.63
N SER A 546 -22.36 -4.75 39.31
CA SER A 546 -22.01 -3.46 38.73
C SER A 546 -21.16 -2.59 39.65
N LEU A 547 -21.45 -2.59 40.97
CA LEU A 547 -20.58 -1.92 41.96
C LEU A 547 -19.17 -2.50 41.98
N ARG A 548 -19.02 -3.83 42.07
CA ARG A 548 -17.69 -4.47 42.06
C ARG A 548 -16.89 -4.16 40.81
N ARG A 549 -17.54 -4.06 39.64
CA ARG A 549 -16.88 -3.64 38.40
C ARG A 549 -16.39 -2.20 38.46
N ALA A 550 -17.20 -1.29 38.98
CA ALA A 550 -16.80 0.10 39.22
C ALA A 550 -15.63 0.20 40.22
N GLU A 551 -15.67 -0.59 41.31
CA GLU A 551 -14.59 -0.68 42.30
C GLU A 551 -13.28 -1.20 41.70
N SER A 552 -13.34 -2.16 40.77
CA SER A 552 -12.15 -2.65 40.06
C SER A 552 -11.49 -1.57 39.19
N VAL A 553 -12.30 -0.71 38.56
CA VAL A 553 -11.79 0.43 37.80
C VAL A 553 -11.16 1.46 38.75
N VAL A 554 -11.80 1.79 39.85
CA VAL A 554 -11.26 2.71 40.89
C VAL A 554 -9.93 2.17 41.44
N ALA A 555 -9.85 0.87 41.75
CA ALA A 555 -8.62 0.26 42.22
C ALA A 555 -7.47 0.33 41.21
N TYR A 556 -7.78 0.13 39.91
CA TYR A 556 -6.79 0.29 38.84
C TYR A 556 -6.28 1.74 38.72
N LEU A 557 -7.19 2.71 38.70
CA LEU A 557 -6.84 4.14 38.62
C LEU A 557 -6.00 4.59 39.84
N SER A 558 -6.34 4.08 41.05
CA SER A 558 -5.56 4.35 42.26
C SER A 558 -4.14 3.76 42.15
N ALA A 559 -3.99 2.56 41.57
CA ALA A 559 -2.69 1.95 41.32
C ALA A 559 -1.85 2.75 40.28
N LYS A 560 -2.51 3.51 39.40
CA LYS A 560 -1.88 4.47 38.45
C LYS A 560 -1.66 5.86 39.05
N GLN A 561 -1.67 5.98 40.39
CA GLN A 561 -1.38 7.20 41.15
C GLN A 561 -2.45 8.30 41.06
N ILE A 562 -3.70 7.96 40.75
CA ILE A 562 -4.83 8.88 40.94
C ILE A 562 -5.26 8.81 42.42
N ASP A 563 -5.34 10.00 43.08
CA ASP A 563 -5.75 10.07 44.46
C ASP A 563 -7.15 9.45 44.68
N GLN A 564 -7.25 8.50 45.57
CA GLN A 564 -8.50 7.81 45.90
C GLN A 564 -9.61 8.77 46.38
N ALA A 565 -9.26 9.90 47.00
CA ALA A 565 -10.22 10.94 47.40
C ALA A 565 -10.92 11.63 46.20
N ARG A 566 -10.38 11.45 45.00
CA ARG A 566 -10.95 11.93 43.73
C ARG A 566 -11.90 10.93 43.08
N LEU A 567 -11.97 9.69 43.55
CA LEU A 567 -12.62 8.56 42.89
C LEU A 567 -13.77 8.03 43.75
N LYS A 568 -14.97 7.94 43.17
CA LYS A 568 -16.15 7.32 43.79
C LYS A 568 -16.65 6.18 42.91
N ALA A 569 -16.94 5.00 43.45
CA ALA A 569 -17.59 3.92 42.74
C ALA A 569 -19.07 3.83 43.09
N GLU A 570 -19.92 3.58 42.08
CA GLU A 570 -21.36 3.35 42.28
C GLU A 570 -21.89 2.27 41.33
N GLY A 571 -22.81 1.45 41.80
CA GLY A 571 -23.42 0.36 41.01
C GLY A 571 -24.93 0.60 40.86
N PHE A 572 -25.39 0.74 39.62
CA PHE A 572 -26.78 0.97 39.27
C PHE A 572 -27.52 -0.30 38.84
N GLY A 573 -26.79 -1.44 38.60
CA GLY A 573 -27.45 -2.63 38.08
C GLY A 573 -28.13 -2.34 36.73
N ASP A 574 -29.37 -2.77 36.59
CA ASP A 574 -30.22 -2.59 35.40
C ASP A 574 -31.18 -1.40 35.49
N GLU A 575 -30.97 -0.48 36.45
CA GLU A 575 -31.91 0.64 36.71
C GLU A 575 -31.81 1.78 35.70
N GLN A 576 -30.69 1.89 34.97
CA GLN A 576 -30.41 2.96 34.00
C GLN A 576 -30.03 2.40 32.62
N PRO A 577 -30.96 1.77 31.90
CA PRO A 577 -30.68 1.28 30.57
C PRO A 577 -30.55 2.42 29.57
N ILE A 578 -29.59 2.30 28.64
CA ILE A 578 -29.39 3.22 27.48
C ILE A 578 -29.94 2.64 26.17
N ASP A 579 -30.28 1.35 26.17
CA ASP A 579 -30.88 0.68 25.02
C ASP A 579 -31.88 -0.39 25.47
N THR A 580 -32.64 -0.97 24.53
CA THR A 580 -33.59 -2.02 24.82
C THR A 580 -32.88 -3.28 25.36
N ASN A 581 -33.49 -3.91 26.38
CA ASN A 581 -33.02 -5.20 26.89
C ASN A 581 -33.58 -6.41 26.11
N ASP A 582 -34.41 -6.19 25.07
CA ASP A 582 -35.06 -7.25 24.32
C ASP A 582 -34.09 -7.94 23.35
N THR A 583 -33.12 -7.19 22.80
CA THR A 583 -32.10 -7.69 21.90
C THR A 583 -30.76 -7.94 22.62
N GLU A 584 -29.94 -8.88 22.14
CA GLU A 584 -28.58 -9.06 22.69
C GLU A 584 -27.72 -7.81 22.48
N GLN A 585 -27.87 -7.15 21.35
CA GLN A 585 -27.16 -5.93 21.04
C GLN A 585 -27.49 -4.80 22.03
N GLY A 586 -28.76 -4.61 22.36
CA GLY A 586 -29.18 -3.61 23.35
C GLY A 586 -28.71 -3.99 24.77
N ARG A 587 -28.80 -5.26 25.15
CA ARG A 587 -28.22 -5.75 26.42
C ARG A 587 -26.71 -5.51 26.50
N ALA A 588 -25.98 -5.75 25.41
CA ALA A 588 -24.53 -5.49 25.35
C ALA A 588 -24.20 -4.03 25.61
N ARG A 589 -25.00 -3.09 25.08
CA ARG A 589 -24.86 -1.64 25.34
C ARG A 589 -25.18 -1.29 26.78
N ASN A 590 -26.15 -1.97 27.41
CA ASN A 590 -26.52 -1.74 28.80
C ASN A 590 -25.44 -2.25 29.79
N ARG A 591 -24.65 -3.29 29.43
CA ARG A 591 -23.48 -3.77 30.20
C ARG A 591 -22.28 -2.85 29.99
N ARG A 592 -22.23 -1.74 30.74
CA ARG A 592 -21.23 -0.69 30.56
C ARG A 592 -20.69 -0.15 31.89
N VAL A 593 -19.60 0.60 31.80
CA VAL A 593 -19.08 1.47 32.86
C VAL A 593 -18.99 2.89 32.30
N GLU A 594 -19.35 3.87 33.11
CA GLU A 594 -19.28 5.29 32.78
C GLU A 594 -18.47 6.03 33.85
N PHE A 595 -17.87 7.16 33.49
CA PHE A 595 -17.41 8.14 34.45
C PHE A 595 -18.13 9.47 34.27
N GLN A 596 -18.27 10.22 35.36
CA GLN A 596 -18.91 11.54 35.38
C GLN A 596 -18.16 12.44 36.33
N CYS A 597 -17.91 13.69 35.96
CA CYS A 597 -17.42 14.71 36.87
C CYS A 597 -18.39 14.98 37.99
N ILE A 598 -17.92 14.96 39.24
CA ILE A 598 -18.72 15.36 40.39
C ILE A 598 -18.41 16.84 40.68
N PRO A 599 -19.42 17.75 40.78
CA PRO A 599 -19.17 19.11 41.16
C PRO A 599 -18.39 19.17 42.50
N ALA A 600 -17.43 20.08 42.61
CA ALA A 600 -16.79 20.36 43.88
C ALA A 600 -17.87 20.89 44.87
N GLU A 601 -18.04 20.20 46.00
CA GLU A 601 -18.93 20.66 47.09
C GLU A 601 -18.44 21.98 47.68
#